data_8350407837f92ae19c2e7a7eed42596b
#
_entry.id   8350407837f92ae19c2e7a7eed42596b
#
_cell.length_a   1.000
_cell.length_b   1.000
_cell.length_c   1.000
_cell.angle_alpha   90.00
_cell.angle_beta   90.00
_cell.angle_gamma   90.00
#
_symmetry.space_group_name_H-M   'P 1'
#
loop_
_entity.id
_entity.type
_entity.pdbx_description
1 polymer ?
#
loop_
_entity_poly.entity_id
_entity_poly.type
_entity_poly.pdbx_seq_one_letter_code
_entity_poly.pdbx_strand_id
1 'polypeptide(L)'
;MSHNEKPVNLEECFKHNQLFHAHRNILSLSNSKCYLDSELEGEVNNLLETNNKNIERIIYFSLSLKSRLRQSLFNDIFKTINEIDSEIKTGNLDGEIKNKLENKRKEIINIFSNEIDEIEKAINEHGHSLSIEINKLKNKFLTNKVIPFIYDKENDIKICSEEIIILESTSEKTKNELDIIRESEDILHKRNFFDLFKNKLPQQQQIEDLNIETQEKNVLSSLVKILSNLFSTLDAGFSYSKVVETRHQLTSLYLSQIKSLHQLKAEQQKILLNMKHHYNIMDIDYFLHILIKQLTFLSESWREIALKISILENNILLNEEIIIPIFSFLDDFSLYYESADKINIYQ
;
A
#
# COMPACT_ATOMS: atom_id res chain seq x y z
N MET A 1 -36.61 32.84 12.39
CA MET A 1 -35.15 32.93 12.34
C MET A 1 -34.71 32.20 11.09
N SER A 2 -34.49 32.94 10.00
CA SER A 2 -34.01 32.39 8.73
C SER A 2 -32.51 32.12 8.84
N HIS A 3 -32.11 30.86 8.92
CA HIS A 3 -30.73 30.51 8.69
C HIS A 3 -30.41 30.75 7.20
N ASN A 4 -29.73 31.87 6.93
CA ASN A 4 -28.99 32.10 5.69
C ASN A 4 -27.77 31.16 5.71
N GLU A 5 -27.98 29.87 5.45
CA GLU A 5 -26.88 28.99 5.03
C GLU A 5 -26.48 29.46 3.64
N LYS A 6 -25.25 29.99 3.52
CA LYS A 6 -24.64 30.27 2.21
C LYS A 6 -24.66 28.96 1.42
N PRO A 7 -25.07 28.98 0.14
CA PRO A 7 -25.02 27.79 -0.68
C PRO A 7 -23.56 27.27 -0.69
N VAL A 8 -23.35 26.04 -0.25
CA VAL A 8 -22.05 25.39 -0.32
C VAL A 8 -21.68 25.30 -1.78
N ASN A 9 -20.53 25.86 -2.14
CA ASN A 9 -20.04 25.79 -3.51
C ASN A 9 -19.61 24.34 -3.78
N LEU A 10 -20.25 23.65 -4.73
CA LEU A 10 -20.03 22.23 -5.08
C LEU A 10 -18.53 21.91 -5.26
N GLU A 11 -17.74 22.86 -5.73
CA GLU A 11 -16.31 22.71 -6.01
C GLU A 11 -15.39 22.97 -4.80
N GLU A 12 -15.89 23.61 -3.71
CA GLU A 12 -15.03 23.94 -2.57
C GLU A 12 -14.71 22.76 -1.67
N CYS A 13 -15.61 21.78 -1.53
CA CYS A 13 -15.47 20.68 -0.59
C CYS A 13 -15.07 19.36 -1.27
N PHE A 14 -15.70 18.99 -2.38
CA PHE A 14 -15.42 17.76 -3.11
C PHE A 14 -14.34 17.97 -4.18
N LYS A 15 -13.34 17.09 -4.21
CA LYS A 15 -12.24 17.16 -5.18
C LYS A 15 -12.09 15.82 -5.91
N HIS A 16 -12.52 15.76 -7.16
CA HIS A 16 -12.42 14.60 -8.04
C HIS A 16 -11.00 14.00 -8.04
N ASN A 17 -9.98 14.85 -8.20
CA ASN A 17 -8.59 14.42 -8.23
C ASN A 17 -8.15 13.71 -6.94
N GLN A 18 -8.63 14.14 -5.77
CA GLN A 18 -8.29 13.47 -4.50
C GLN A 18 -9.00 12.13 -4.35
N LEU A 19 -10.27 12.03 -4.78
CA LEU A 19 -11.01 10.77 -4.77
C LEU A 19 -10.28 9.71 -5.61
N PHE A 20 -9.99 10.04 -6.85
CA PHE A 20 -9.38 9.10 -7.78
C PHE A 20 -7.90 8.83 -7.50
N HIS A 21 -7.17 9.79 -6.94
CA HIS A 21 -5.82 9.59 -6.45
C HIS A 21 -5.80 8.59 -5.28
N ALA A 22 -6.70 8.74 -4.30
CA ALA A 22 -6.82 7.81 -3.19
C ALA A 22 -7.16 6.39 -3.68
N HIS A 23 -8.15 6.27 -4.59
CA HIS A 23 -8.51 4.99 -5.21
C HIS A 23 -7.32 4.30 -5.88
N ARG A 24 -6.56 5.01 -6.73
CA ARG A 24 -5.38 4.44 -7.43
C ARG A 24 -4.28 4.01 -6.46
N ASN A 25 -4.04 4.77 -5.40
CA ASN A 25 -3.03 4.40 -4.40
C ASN A 25 -3.45 3.15 -3.61
N ILE A 26 -4.72 3.01 -3.24
CA ILE A 26 -5.25 1.80 -2.62
C ILE A 26 -5.00 0.58 -3.53
N LEU A 27 -5.29 0.69 -4.83
CA LEU A 27 -5.03 -0.36 -5.81
C LEU A 27 -3.54 -0.70 -5.91
N SER A 28 -2.68 0.30 -6.00
CA SER A 28 -1.22 0.11 -6.11
C SER A 28 -0.64 -0.57 -4.89
N LEU A 29 -0.99 -0.11 -3.68
CA LEU A 29 -0.49 -0.67 -2.41
C LEU A 29 -1.00 -2.09 -2.17
N SER A 30 -2.20 -2.41 -2.66
CA SER A 30 -2.79 -3.74 -2.54
C SER A 30 -2.03 -4.84 -3.30
N ASN A 31 -1.12 -4.50 -4.22
CA ASN A 31 -0.24 -5.46 -4.88
C ASN A 31 0.67 -6.20 -3.87
N SER A 32 0.87 -5.64 -2.67
CA SER A 32 1.59 -6.29 -1.57
C SER A 32 0.81 -7.42 -0.90
N LYS A 33 -0.48 -7.61 -1.19
CA LYS A 33 -1.36 -8.61 -0.55
C LYS A 33 -0.88 -10.06 -0.70
N CYS A 34 -0.23 -10.41 -1.82
CA CYS A 34 0.26 -11.75 -2.09
C CYS A 34 1.39 -12.22 -1.15
N TYR A 35 1.91 -11.35 -0.30
CA TYR A 35 2.92 -11.64 0.71
C TYR A 35 2.33 -11.72 2.13
N LEU A 36 1.01 -11.61 2.26
CA LEU A 36 0.27 -11.68 3.51
C LEU A 36 -0.20 -13.10 3.79
N ASP A 37 -0.66 -13.33 5.02
CA ASP A 37 -1.43 -14.53 5.31
C ASP A 37 -2.82 -14.49 4.65
N SER A 38 -3.48 -15.64 4.57
CA SER A 38 -4.76 -15.80 3.86
C SER A 38 -5.91 -14.97 4.45
N GLU A 39 -5.89 -14.71 5.77
CA GLU A 39 -6.92 -13.92 6.43
C GLU A 39 -6.80 -12.44 6.05
N LEU A 40 -5.62 -11.88 6.21
CA LEU A 40 -5.35 -10.48 5.88
C LEU A 40 -5.46 -10.23 4.36
N GLU A 41 -5.03 -11.18 3.53
CA GLU A 41 -5.25 -11.12 2.08
C GLU A 41 -6.75 -11.06 1.74
N GLY A 42 -7.58 -11.88 2.41
CA GLY A 42 -9.03 -11.87 2.26
C GLY A 42 -9.65 -10.52 2.60
N GLU A 43 -9.19 -9.88 3.68
CA GLU A 43 -9.65 -8.55 4.08
C GLU A 43 -9.27 -7.45 3.06
N VAL A 44 -8.05 -7.48 2.56
CA VAL A 44 -7.60 -6.56 1.50
C VAL A 44 -8.43 -6.75 0.23
N ASN A 45 -8.68 -8.00 -0.20
CA ASN A 45 -9.51 -8.29 -1.37
C ASN A 45 -10.93 -7.76 -1.20
N ASN A 46 -11.54 -7.96 -0.03
CA ASN A 46 -12.87 -7.46 0.28
C ASN A 46 -12.94 -5.93 0.29
N LEU A 47 -11.91 -5.25 0.81
CA LEU A 47 -11.78 -3.79 0.72
C LEU A 47 -11.72 -3.33 -0.74
N LEU A 48 -10.87 -3.96 -1.56
CA LEU A 48 -10.70 -3.62 -2.97
C LEU A 48 -11.98 -3.80 -3.76
N GLU A 49 -12.67 -4.92 -3.60
CA GLU A 49 -13.94 -5.18 -4.27
C GLU A 49 -14.99 -4.13 -3.92
N THR A 50 -15.10 -3.78 -2.64
CA THR A 50 -16.02 -2.75 -2.17
C THR A 50 -15.67 -1.39 -2.75
N ASN A 51 -14.39 -1.02 -2.75
CA ASN A 51 -13.90 0.25 -3.27
C ASN A 51 -14.15 0.37 -4.78
N ASN A 52 -13.78 -0.65 -5.57
CA ASN A 52 -13.99 -0.66 -7.01
C ASN A 52 -15.46 -0.53 -7.37
N LYS A 53 -16.34 -1.33 -6.74
CA LYS A 53 -17.79 -1.25 -6.96
C LYS A 53 -18.36 0.14 -6.67
N ASN A 54 -17.85 0.81 -5.63
CA ASN A 54 -18.30 2.16 -5.29
C ASN A 54 -17.87 3.18 -6.35
N ILE A 55 -16.62 3.14 -6.79
CA ILE A 55 -16.12 4.05 -7.83
C ILE A 55 -16.85 3.83 -9.16
N GLU A 56 -17.03 2.58 -9.58
CA GLU A 56 -17.79 2.25 -10.78
C GLU A 56 -19.22 2.79 -10.71
N ARG A 57 -19.93 2.55 -9.60
CA ARG A 57 -21.30 3.05 -9.41
C ARG A 57 -21.39 4.55 -9.49
N ILE A 58 -20.44 5.28 -8.89
CA ILE A 58 -20.38 6.74 -8.93
C ILE A 58 -20.19 7.24 -10.36
N ILE A 59 -19.25 6.64 -11.10
CA ILE A 59 -18.99 7.01 -12.49
C ILE A 59 -20.22 6.74 -13.36
N TYR A 60 -20.79 5.55 -13.30
CA TYR A 60 -21.97 5.19 -14.09
C TYR A 60 -23.16 6.09 -13.77
N PHE A 61 -23.41 6.36 -12.48
CA PHE A 61 -24.49 7.26 -12.10
C PHE A 61 -24.27 8.67 -12.64
N SER A 62 -23.05 9.21 -12.51
CA SER A 62 -22.70 10.55 -13.00
C SER A 62 -22.90 10.68 -14.51
N LEU A 63 -22.46 9.69 -15.29
CA LEU A 63 -22.63 9.66 -16.74
C LEU A 63 -24.10 9.53 -17.13
N SER A 64 -24.85 8.65 -16.45
CA SER A 64 -26.28 8.47 -16.69
C SER A 64 -27.08 9.73 -16.37
N LEU A 65 -26.79 10.35 -15.22
CA LEU A 65 -27.41 11.61 -14.81
C LEU A 65 -27.13 12.74 -15.81
N LYS A 66 -25.86 12.87 -16.25
CA LYS A 66 -25.48 13.84 -17.27
C LYS A 66 -26.25 13.66 -18.58
N SER A 67 -26.36 12.40 -19.04
CA SER A 67 -27.13 12.07 -20.26
C SER A 67 -28.59 12.40 -20.10
N ARG A 68 -29.20 12.01 -18.97
CA ARG A 68 -30.60 12.26 -18.68
C ARG A 68 -30.93 13.74 -18.58
N LEU A 69 -30.10 14.52 -17.85
CA LEU A 69 -30.24 15.98 -17.78
C LEU A 69 -30.15 16.64 -19.15
N ARG A 70 -29.23 16.19 -20.03
CA ARG A 70 -29.14 16.70 -21.41
C ARG A 70 -30.41 16.42 -22.22
N GLN A 71 -30.96 15.21 -22.11
CA GLN A 71 -32.16 14.84 -22.83
C GLN A 71 -33.40 15.59 -22.34
N SER A 72 -33.56 15.71 -21.02
CA SER A 72 -34.76 16.29 -20.41
C SER A 72 -34.75 17.82 -20.37
N LEU A 73 -33.57 18.45 -20.19
CA LEU A 73 -33.48 19.89 -19.98
C LEU A 73 -33.05 20.69 -21.21
N PHE A 74 -32.31 20.09 -22.16
CA PHE A 74 -31.81 20.79 -23.35
C PHE A 74 -32.54 20.48 -24.64
N ASN A 75 -33.35 19.40 -24.69
CA ASN A 75 -34.15 19.10 -25.87
C ASN A 75 -35.44 19.94 -25.89
N ASP A 76 -35.31 21.16 -26.41
CA ASP A 76 -36.43 22.01 -26.92
C ASP A 76 -37.59 22.29 -25.96
N ILE A 77 -37.66 21.69 -24.74
CA ILE A 77 -38.78 21.90 -23.81
C ILE A 77 -38.87 23.37 -23.41
N PHE A 78 -37.73 23.96 -22.99
CA PHE A 78 -37.72 25.39 -22.62
C PHE A 78 -37.95 26.29 -23.80
N LYS A 79 -37.38 25.95 -24.94
CA LYS A 79 -37.61 26.71 -26.17
C LYS A 79 -39.08 26.63 -26.58
N THR A 80 -39.66 25.44 -26.54
CA THR A 80 -41.08 25.23 -26.87
C THR A 80 -42.01 25.97 -25.92
N ILE A 81 -41.74 25.98 -24.60
CA ILE A 81 -42.51 26.73 -23.61
C ILE A 81 -42.39 28.24 -23.88
N ASN A 82 -41.19 28.75 -24.13
CA ASN A 82 -40.97 30.16 -24.45
C ASN A 82 -41.64 30.58 -25.77
N GLU A 83 -41.64 29.71 -26.78
CA GLU A 83 -42.34 29.96 -28.04
C GLU A 83 -43.86 30.03 -27.81
N ILE A 84 -44.43 29.08 -27.05
CA ILE A 84 -45.86 29.07 -26.68
C ILE A 84 -46.21 30.35 -25.87
N ASP A 85 -45.37 30.73 -24.88
CA ASP A 85 -45.57 31.90 -24.08
C ASP A 85 -45.52 33.22 -24.90
N SER A 86 -44.62 33.25 -25.89
CA SER A 86 -44.54 34.41 -26.82
C SER A 86 -45.74 34.50 -27.75
N GLU A 87 -46.21 33.36 -28.26
CA GLU A 87 -47.42 33.31 -29.11
C GLU A 87 -48.68 33.71 -28.30
N ILE A 88 -48.81 33.25 -27.06
CA ILE A 88 -49.93 33.65 -26.18
C ILE A 88 -49.90 35.14 -25.86
N LYS A 89 -48.72 35.75 -25.70
CA LYS A 89 -48.58 37.20 -25.35
C LYS A 89 -48.71 38.14 -26.53
N THR A 90 -48.20 37.78 -27.71
CA THR A 90 -48.07 38.65 -28.86
C THR A 90 -49.09 38.40 -29.95
N GLY A 91 -49.68 37.18 -29.98
CA GLY A 91 -50.64 36.78 -30.99
C GLY A 91 -52.06 37.39 -30.72
N ASN A 92 -52.66 38.02 -31.73
CA ASN A 92 -54.09 38.29 -31.75
C ASN A 92 -54.87 36.96 -32.01
N LEU A 93 -54.81 36.03 -31.04
CA LEU A 93 -55.32 34.67 -31.18
C LEU A 93 -56.78 34.59 -30.88
N ASP A 94 -57.52 33.82 -31.64
CA ASP A 94 -58.92 33.44 -31.32
C ASP A 94 -58.91 32.68 -29.96
N GLY A 95 -59.98 32.89 -29.15
CA GLY A 95 -60.07 32.34 -27.81
C GLY A 95 -59.92 30.81 -27.78
N GLU A 96 -60.35 30.08 -28.81
CA GLU A 96 -60.22 28.65 -28.94
C GLU A 96 -58.71 28.19 -29.14
N ILE A 97 -57.98 28.96 -29.97
CA ILE A 97 -56.57 28.70 -30.23
C ILE A 97 -55.74 29.00 -28.99
N LYS A 98 -56.04 30.08 -28.27
CA LYS A 98 -55.37 30.44 -27.03
C LYS A 98 -55.56 29.32 -25.97
N ASN A 99 -56.77 28.83 -25.78
CA ASN A 99 -57.07 27.72 -24.87
C ASN A 99 -56.33 26.43 -25.26
N LYS A 100 -56.19 26.13 -26.55
CA LYS A 100 -55.39 24.96 -27.02
C LYS A 100 -53.91 25.11 -26.71
N LEU A 101 -53.35 26.27 -26.86
CA LEU A 101 -51.92 26.57 -26.54
C LEU A 101 -51.68 26.52 -25.05
N GLU A 102 -52.57 27.08 -24.23
CA GLU A 102 -52.50 27.00 -22.78
C GLU A 102 -52.58 25.55 -22.26
N ASN A 103 -53.45 24.72 -22.82
CA ASN A 103 -53.53 23.31 -22.48
C ASN A 103 -52.25 22.54 -22.87
N LYS A 104 -51.72 22.79 -24.07
CA LYS A 104 -50.47 22.20 -24.53
C LYS A 104 -49.29 22.61 -23.66
N ARG A 105 -49.24 23.89 -23.27
CA ARG A 105 -48.26 24.35 -22.30
C ARG A 105 -48.31 23.64 -20.95
N LYS A 106 -49.51 23.46 -20.41
CA LYS A 106 -49.73 22.72 -19.15
C LYS A 106 -49.27 21.25 -19.28
N GLU A 107 -49.59 20.61 -20.39
CA GLU A 107 -49.15 19.23 -20.63
C GLU A 107 -47.64 19.09 -20.68
N ILE A 108 -46.91 20.01 -21.39
CA ILE A 108 -45.44 20.02 -21.45
C ILE A 108 -44.83 20.28 -20.06
N ILE A 109 -45.41 21.21 -19.31
CA ILE A 109 -44.94 21.48 -17.92
C ILE A 109 -45.13 20.25 -17.05
N ASN A 110 -46.24 19.56 -17.12
CA ASN A 110 -46.49 18.33 -16.33
C ASN A 110 -45.51 17.22 -16.66
N ILE A 111 -45.19 17.03 -17.96
CA ILE A 111 -44.17 16.05 -18.38
C ILE A 111 -42.80 16.43 -17.84
N PHE A 112 -42.43 17.70 -17.91
CA PHE A 112 -41.18 18.21 -17.37
C PHE A 112 -41.09 18.04 -15.86
N SER A 113 -42.15 18.41 -15.10
CA SER A 113 -42.21 18.26 -13.66
C SER A 113 -42.01 16.79 -13.24
N ASN A 114 -42.73 15.87 -13.86
CA ASN A 114 -42.55 14.44 -13.57
C ASN A 114 -41.13 13.94 -13.82
N GLU A 115 -40.47 14.42 -14.90
CA GLU A 115 -39.11 14.04 -15.21
C GLU A 115 -38.09 14.61 -14.17
N ILE A 116 -38.31 15.86 -13.71
CA ILE A 116 -37.52 16.46 -12.62
C ILE A 116 -37.67 15.69 -11.32
N ASP A 117 -38.90 15.33 -10.94
CA ASP A 117 -39.15 14.53 -9.73
C ASP A 117 -38.43 13.16 -9.78
N GLU A 118 -38.47 12.49 -10.94
CA GLU A 118 -37.78 11.22 -11.09
C GLU A 118 -36.25 11.37 -11.03
N ILE A 119 -35.69 12.46 -11.57
CA ILE A 119 -34.27 12.76 -11.50
C ILE A 119 -33.88 13.06 -10.05
N GLU A 120 -34.64 13.90 -9.34
CA GLU A 120 -34.40 14.22 -7.93
C GLU A 120 -34.42 12.95 -7.07
N LYS A 121 -35.42 12.11 -7.26
CA LYS A 121 -35.57 10.82 -6.56
C LYS A 121 -34.34 9.92 -6.81
N ALA A 122 -33.90 9.80 -8.07
CA ALA A 122 -32.74 8.98 -8.42
C ALA A 122 -31.44 9.50 -7.76
N ILE A 123 -31.25 10.82 -7.68
CA ILE A 123 -30.10 11.43 -7.01
C ILE A 123 -30.14 11.16 -5.50
N ASN A 124 -31.31 11.31 -4.86
CA ASN A 124 -31.47 11.07 -3.44
C ASN A 124 -31.25 9.59 -3.08
N GLU A 125 -31.77 8.66 -3.88
CA GLU A 125 -31.55 7.23 -3.71
C GLU A 125 -30.05 6.86 -3.86
N HIS A 126 -29.36 7.45 -4.85
CA HIS A 126 -27.94 7.24 -5.04
C HIS A 126 -27.11 7.80 -3.87
N GLY A 127 -27.41 9.02 -3.40
CA GLY A 127 -26.78 9.62 -2.24
C GLY A 127 -26.97 8.81 -0.96
N HIS A 128 -28.18 8.27 -0.75
CA HIS A 128 -28.45 7.38 0.38
C HIS A 128 -27.65 6.07 0.29
N SER A 129 -27.65 5.43 -0.89
CA SER A 129 -26.85 4.23 -1.14
C SER A 129 -25.36 4.47 -0.88
N LEU A 130 -24.82 5.60 -1.34
CA LEU A 130 -23.44 6.00 -1.11
C LEU A 130 -23.14 6.16 0.40
N SER A 131 -24.05 6.73 1.17
CA SER A 131 -23.90 6.87 2.63
C SER A 131 -23.81 5.51 3.35
N ILE A 132 -24.55 4.51 2.88
CA ILE A 132 -24.46 3.14 3.40
C ILE A 132 -23.09 2.54 3.10
N GLU A 133 -22.59 2.70 1.88
CA GLU A 133 -21.28 2.17 1.47
C GLU A 133 -20.14 2.86 2.20
N ILE A 134 -20.22 4.17 2.45
CA ILE A 134 -19.27 4.92 3.29
C ILE A 134 -19.17 4.28 4.69
N ASN A 135 -20.31 3.94 5.30
CA ASN A 135 -20.31 3.29 6.61
C ASN A 135 -19.70 1.87 6.58
N LYS A 136 -19.86 1.14 5.48
CA LYS A 136 -19.17 -0.16 5.31
C LYS A 136 -17.66 0.03 5.20
N LEU A 137 -17.20 1.02 4.44
CA LEU A 137 -15.77 1.33 4.29
C LEU A 137 -15.12 1.75 5.61
N LYS A 138 -15.84 2.51 6.47
CA LYS A 138 -15.35 2.90 7.81
C LYS A 138 -15.00 1.72 8.71
N ASN A 139 -15.56 0.54 8.46
CA ASN A 139 -15.29 -0.68 9.23
C ASN A 139 -14.18 -1.55 8.60
N LYS A 140 -13.53 -1.09 7.52
CA LYS A 140 -12.55 -1.87 6.77
C LYS A 140 -11.10 -1.38 6.93
N PHE A 141 -10.81 -0.64 7.99
CA PHE A 141 -9.44 -0.26 8.31
C PHE A 141 -8.60 -1.49 8.70
N LEU A 142 -7.40 -1.56 8.16
CA LEU A 142 -6.51 -2.72 8.24
C LEU A 142 -5.42 -2.57 9.33
N THR A 143 -5.11 -1.35 9.75
CA THR A 143 -4.03 -1.05 10.71
C THR A 143 -4.09 -1.91 11.96
N ASN A 144 -5.25 -2.03 12.61
CA ASN A 144 -5.38 -2.81 13.83
C ASN A 144 -5.16 -4.32 13.63
N LYS A 145 -5.33 -4.81 12.40
CA LYS A 145 -5.09 -6.21 12.03
C LYS A 145 -3.62 -6.46 11.67
N VAL A 146 -2.95 -5.46 11.11
CA VAL A 146 -1.55 -5.54 10.66
C VAL A 146 -0.54 -5.31 11.79
N ILE A 147 -0.84 -4.44 12.76
CA ILE A 147 0.07 -4.10 13.88
C ILE A 147 0.62 -5.34 14.61
N PRO A 148 -0.19 -6.36 15.00
CA PRO A 148 0.33 -7.53 15.68
C PRO A 148 1.40 -8.27 14.87
N PHE A 149 1.18 -8.43 13.55
CA PHE A 149 2.15 -9.08 12.66
C PHE A 149 3.46 -8.30 12.55
N ILE A 150 3.39 -6.97 12.49
CA ILE A 150 4.59 -6.12 12.47
C ILE A 150 5.38 -6.29 13.76
N TYR A 151 4.71 -6.25 14.90
CA TYR A 151 5.36 -6.41 16.21
C TYR A 151 6.07 -7.75 16.35
N ASP A 152 5.42 -8.85 15.93
CA ASP A 152 6.03 -10.18 15.93
C ASP A 152 7.27 -10.24 15.03
N LYS A 153 7.20 -9.62 13.84
CA LYS A 153 8.33 -9.58 12.92
C LYS A 153 9.48 -8.69 13.38
N GLU A 154 9.19 -7.59 14.08
CA GLU A 154 10.23 -6.78 14.73
C GLU A 154 10.99 -7.58 15.79
N ASN A 155 10.28 -8.40 16.56
CA ASN A 155 10.91 -9.28 17.54
C ASN A 155 11.76 -10.37 16.84
N ASP A 156 11.25 -11.00 15.77
CA ASP A 156 12.00 -11.97 14.97
C ASP A 156 13.31 -11.37 14.43
N ILE A 157 13.27 -10.12 13.92
CA ILE A 157 14.48 -9.41 13.43
C ILE A 157 15.47 -9.19 14.54
N LYS A 158 15.01 -8.80 15.74
CA LYS A 158 15.89 -8.58 16.89
C LYS A 158 16.63 -9.86 17.26
N ILE A 159 15.90 -10.98 17.40
CA ILE A 159 16.49 -12.30 17.70
C ILE A 159 17.51 -12.68 16.63
N CYS A 160 17.11 -12.61 15.35
CA CYS A 160 18.00 -12.94 14.24
C CYS A 160 19.27 -12.06 14.20
N SER A 161 19.14 -10.77 14.53
CA SER A 161 20.27 -9.84 14.60
C SER A 161 21.24 -10.20 15.73
N GLU A 162 20.74 -10.58 16.90
CA GLU A 162 21.55 -11.04 18.04
C GLU A 162 22.31 -12.32 17.68
N GLU A 163 21.64 -13.28 17.03
CA GLU A 163 22.27 -14.53 16.58
C GLU A 163 23.36 -14.28 15.52
N ILE A 164 23.13 -13.37 14.58
CA ILE A 164 24.12 -12.96 13.58
C ILE A 164 25.36 -12.40 14.25
N ILE A 165 25.23 -11.49 15.20
CA ILE A 165 26.35 -10.88 15.92
C ILE A 165 27.17 -11.95 16.66
N ILE A 166 26.51 -12.87 17.36
CA ILE A 166 27.18 -13.97 18.07
C ILE A 166 27.94 -14.85 17.08
N LEU A 167 27.30 -15.21 15.96
CA LEU A 167 27.90 -16.10 14.97
C LEU A 167 29.03 -15.42 14.20
N GLU A 168 28.94 -14.13 13.91
CA GLU A 168 30.05 -13.34 13.33
C GLU A 168 31.26 -13.33 14.27
N SER A 169 31.06 -13.05 15.54
CA SER A 169 32.15 -13.04 16.53
C SER A 169 32.80 -14.42 16.70
N THR A 170 31.98 -15.49 16.73
CA THR A 170 32.51 -16.85 16.87
C THR A 170 33.23 -17.32 15.60
N SER A 171 32.71 -16.99 14.42
CA SER A 171 33.34 -17.32 13.13
C SER A 171 34.67 -16.59 12.94
N GLU A 172 34.74 -15.32 13.34
CA GLU A 172 35.98 -14.54 13.30
C GLU A 172 37.05 -15.14 14.24
N LYS A 173 36.66 -15.55 15.45
CA LYS A 173 37.55 -16.25 16.38
C LYS A 173 38.07 -17.55 15.76
N THR A 174 37.19 -18.38 15.20
CA THR A 174 37.58 -19.65 14.54
C THR A 174 38.50 -19.39 13.35
N LYS A 175 38.26 -18.36 12.57
CA LYS A 175 39.12 -17.95 11.47
C LYS A 175 40.53 -17.56 11.95
N ASN A 176 40.62 -16.75 12.99
CA ASN A 176 41.90 -16.32 13.55
C ASN A 176 42.68 -17.52 14.10
N GLU A 177 42.03 -18.46 14.79
CA GLU A 177 42.65 -19.70 15.26
C GLU A 177 43.17 -20.56 14.06
N LEU A 178 42.40 -20.65 12.99
CA LEU A 178 42.77 -21.36 11.77
C LEU A 178 43.98 -20.72 11.08
N ASP A 179 44.04 -19.40 10.99
CA ASP A 179 45.14 -18.67 10.40
C ASP A 179 46.43 -18.83 11.21
N ILE A 180 46.33 -18.82 12.56
CA ILE A 180 47.49 -19.13 13.44
C ILE A 180 48.00 -20.56 13.21
N ILE A 181 47.10 -21.55 13.07
CA ILE A 181 47.51 -22.93 12.81
C ILE A 181 48.25 -23.03 11.48
N ARG A 182 47.73 -22.42 10.41
CA ARG A 182 48.38 -22.40 9.07
C ARG A 182 49.77 -21.75 9.09
N GLU A 183 49.87 -20.60 9.69
CA GLU A 183 51.14 -19.90 9.84
C GLU A 183 52.15 -20.72 10.69
N SER A 184 51.67 -21.40 11.74
CA SER A 184 52.47 -22.30 12.55
C SER A 184 52.97 -23.51 11.75
N GLU A 185 52.09 -24.12 10.93
CA GLU A 185 52.49 -25.20 10.04
C GLU A 185 53.61 -24.79 9.06
N ASP A 186 53.49 -23.59 8.49
CA ASP A 186 54.52 -23.03 7.59
C ASP A 186 55.85 -22.81 8.32
N ILE A 187 55.84 -22.33 9.57
CA ILE A 187 57.08 -22.22 10.40
C ILE A 187 57.67 -23.58 10.70
N LEU A 188 56.85 -24.54 11.11
CA LEU A 188 57.28 -25.91 11.43
C LEU A 188 57.93 -26.60 10.23
N HIS A 189 57.34 -26.43 9.03
CA HIS A 189 57.90 -26.92 7.77
C HIS A 189 59.23 -26.23 7.39
N LYS A 190 59.27 -24.90 7.43
CA LYS A 190 60.43 -24.06 7.05
C LYS A 190 61.65 -24.35 7.95
N ARG A 191 61.40 -24.56 9.24
CA ARG A 191 62.44 -24.73 10.28
C ARG A 191 62.68 -26.22 10.65
N ASN A 192 61.92 -27.15 10.11
CA ASN A 192 61.96 -28.58 10.43
C ASN A 192 61.79 -28.87 11.93
N PHE A 193 60.85 -28.19 12.59
CA PHE A 193 60.63 -28.30 14.03
C PHE A 193 59.57 -29.34 14.42
N PHE A 194 59.32 -30.35 13.62
CA PHE A 194 58.32 -31.39 13.89
C PHE A 194 58.57 -32.17 15.17
N ASP A 195 59.83 -32.36 15.54
CA ASP A 195 60.22 -33.05 16.77
C ASP A 195 59.82 -32.31 18.04
N LEU A 196 59.56 -31.00 17.99
CA LEU A 196 59.02 -30.26 19.12
C LEU A 196 57.63 -30.74 19.56
N PHE A 197 56.89 -31.26 18.61
CA PHE A 197 55.51 -31.77 18.81
C PHE A 197 55.45 -33.31 18.93
N LYS A 198 56.61 -33.97 19.09
CA LYS A 198 56.68 -35.39 19.23
C LYS A 198 56.37 -35.83 20.67
N ASN A 199 55.32 -36.61 20.84
CA ASN A 199 54.84 -37.20 22.10
C ASN A 199 54.25 -36.21 23.13
N LYS A 200 54.36 -34.89 23.00
CA LYS A 200 53.80 -33.89 23.94
C LYS A 200 53.69 -32.54 23.25
N LEU A 201 52.80 -31.69 23.80
CA LEU A 201 52.85 -30.25 23.44
C LEU A 201 54.13 -29.62 24.05
N PRO A 202 54.81 -28.75 23.27
CA PRO A 202 55.97 -28.02 23.82
C PRO A 202 55.54 -27.07 24.92
N GLN A 203 56.36 -26.93 25.94
CA GLN A 203 56.20 -25.92 26.98
C GLN A 203 56.60 -24.55 26.43
N GLN A 204 56.06 -23.47 26.95
CA GLN A 204 56.35 -22.10 26.51
C GLN A 204 57.85 -21.79 26.52
N GLN A 205 58.57 -22.25 27.56
CA GLN A 205 60.02 -22.10 27.67
C GLN A 205 60.75 -22.72 26.48
N GLN A 206 60.31 -23.90 26.00
CA GLN A 206 60.93 -24.58 24.84
C GLN A 206 60.77 -23.78 23.55
N ILE A 207 59.69 -23.00 23.42
CA ILE A 207 59.47 -22.12 22.29
C ILE A 207 60.30 -20.86 22.40
N GLU A 208 60.43 -20.30 23.62
CA GLU A 208 61.24 -19.13 23.89
C GLU A 208 62.75 -19.37 23.61
N ASP A 209 63.21 -20.60 23.88
CA ASP A 209 64.63 -21.00 23.67
C ASP A 209 64.95 -21.28 22.19
N LEU A 210 64.00 -21.29 21.25
CA LEU A 210 64.25 -21.46 19.85
C LEU A 210 65.00 -20.30 19.24
N ASN A 211 65.97 -20.58 18.38
CA ASN A 211 66.71 -19.55 17.64
C ASN A 211 65.96 -19.11 16.37
N ILE A 212 64.80 -18.43 16.55
CA ILE A 212 63.95 -17.89 15.49
C ILE A 212 63.49 -16.47 15.86
N GLU A 213 62.81 -15.81 14.92
CA GLU A 213 62.31 -14.46 15.11
C GLU A 213 61.20 -14.44 16.20
N THR A 214 61.09 -13.32 16.92
CA THR A 214 60.11 -13.13 17.99
C THR A 214 58.67 -13.34 17.48
N GLN A 215 58.39 -12.93 16.25
CA GLN A 215 57.08 -13.11 15.63
C GLN A 215 56.76 -14.62 15.45
N GLU A 216 57.72 -15.41 14.94
CA GLU A 216 57.55 -16.84 14.77
C GLU A 216 57.31 -17.54 16.16
N LYS A 217 58.05 -17.10 17.22
CA LYS A 217 57.82 -17.58 18.59
C LYS A 217 56.40 -17.31 19.09
N ASN A 218 55.88 -16.10 18.86
CA ASN A 218 54.53 -15.74 19.26
C ASN A 218 53.45 -16.58 18.58
N VAL A 219 53.62 -16.88 17.27
CA VAL A 219 52.71 -17.73 16.52
C VAL A 219 52.72 -19.15 17.05
N LEU A 220 53.89 -19.76 17.29
CA LEU A 220 54.01 -21.11 17.89
C LEU A 220 53.45 -21.14 19.32
N SER A 221 53.65 -20.12 20.13
CA SER A 221 53.06 -20.01 21.48
C SER A 221 51.53 -19.96 21.41
N SER A 222 50.97 -19.25 20.43
CA SER A 222 49.56 -19.17 20.18
C SER A 222 48.99 -20.51 19.71
N LEU A 223 49.69 -21.23 18.83
CA LEU A 223 49.35 -22.61 18.44
C LEU A 223 49.21 -23.50 19.67
N VAL A 224 50.22 -23.49 20.56
CA VAL A 224 50.19 -24.33 21.78
C VAL A 224 49.00 -23.99 22.66
N LYS A 225 48.62 -22.70 22.82
CA LYS A 225 47.40 -22.29 23.53
C LYS A 225 46.11 -22.85 22.88
N ILE A 226 46.00 -22.75 21.55
CA ILE A 226 44.85 -23.29 20.82
C ILE A 226 44.74 -24.79 21.03
N LEU A 227 45.85 -25.53 20.84
CA LEU A 227 45.87 -26.95 21.02
C LEU A 227 45.59 -27.38 22.49
N SER A 228 46.13 -26.66 23.46
CA SER A 228 45.85 -26.93 24.88
C SER A 228 44.39 -26.71 25.27
N ASN A 229 43.73 -25.75 24.67
CA ASN A 229 42.30 -25.50 24.86
C ASN A 229 41.41 -26.58 24.23
N LEU A 230 41.82 -27.10 23.07
CA LEU A 230 41.05 -28.13 22.37
C LEU A 230 41.28 -29.55 22.92
N PHE A 231 42.47 -29.79 23.45
CA PHE A 231 42.87 -31.09 24.04
C PHE A 231 43.07 -30.91 25.53
N SER A 232 42.03 -30.98 26.34
CA SER A 232 42.05 -30.81 27.79
C SER A 232 42.82 -31.95 28.53
N THR A 233 43.03 -33.09 27.87
CA THR A 233 43.84 -34.20 28.38
C THR A 233 44.76 -34.66 27.25
N LEU A 234 46.05 -34.21 27.30
CA LEU A 234 47.08 -34.64 26.36
C LEU A 234 47.66 -35.96 26.87
N ASP A 235 47.10 -37.05 26.39
CA ASP A 235 47.65 -38.38 26.58
C ASP A 235 48.96 -38.55 25.83
N ALA A 236 49.82 -39.42 26.34
CA ALA A 236 51.06 -39.82 25.69
C ALA A 236 50.78 -40.26 24.26
N GLY A 237 51.19 -39.47 23.24
CA GLY A 237 50.95 -39.75 21.81
C GLY A 237 50.61 -38.52 20.98
N PHE A 238 50.78 -37.30 21.49
CA PHE A 238 50.64 -36.10 20.68
C PHE A 238 51.66 -36.10 19.52
N SER A 239 51.20 -35.81 18.31
CA SER A 239 52.04 -35.73 17.14
C SER A 239 51.61 -34.62 16.19
N TYR A 240 52.47 -34.22 15.25
CA TYR A 240 52.14 -33.25 14.22
C TYR A 240 50.85 -33.56 13.46
N SER A 241 50.49 -34.85 13.33
CA SER A 241 49.20 -35.24 12.71
C SER A 241 48.00 -34.66 13.45
N LYS A 242 48.10 -34.41 14.77
CA LYS A 242 47.05 -33.79 15.56
C LYS A 242 46.87 -32.32 15.22
N VAL A 243 47.95 -31.59 14.86
CA VAL A 243 47.87 -30.20 14.37
C VAL A 243 47.09 -30.18 13.05
N VAL A 244 47.40 -31.08 12.14
CA VAL A 244 46.70 -31.21 10.83
C VAL A 244 45.23 -31.59 11.04
N GLU A 245 44.93 -32.54 11.91
CA GLU A 245 43.56 -32.94 12.26
C GLU A 245 42.78 -31.73 12.83
N THR A 246 43.35 -30.93 13.75
CA THR A 246 42.76 -29.76 14.33
C THR A 246 42.46 -28.71 13.25
N ARG A 247 43.39 -28.47 12.33
CA ARG A 247 43.17 -27.59 11.19
C ARG A 247 41.94 -28.02 10.37
N HIS A 248 41.82 -29.33 10.07
CA HIS A 248 40.66 -29.84 9.33
C HIS A 248 39.35 -29.65 10.11
N GLN A 249 39.33 -29.92 11.43
CA GLN A 249 38.18 -29.76 12.28
C GLN A 249 37.76 -28.24 12.34
N LEU A 250 38.70 -27.33 12.57
CA LEU A 250 38.42 -25.89 12.59
C LEU A 250 38.00 -25.36 11.20
N THR A 251 38.57 -25.90 10.11
CA THR A 251 38.14 -25.54 8.76
C THR A 251 36.69 -25.96 8.54
N SER A 252 36.31 -27.20 8.90
CA SER A 252 34.93 -27.66 8.81
C SER A 252 33.98 -26.85 9.66
N LEU A 253 34.37 -26.51 10.91
CA LEU A 253 33.61 -25.66 11.81
C LEU A 253 33.40 -24.27 11.21
N TYR A 254 34.47 -23.63 10.73
CA TYR A 254 34.40 -22.31 10.11
C TYR A 254 33.47 -22.29 8.88
N LEU A 255 33.59 -23.27 7.99
CA LEU A 255 32.71 -23.37 6.82
C LEU A 255 31.24 -23.58 7.22
N SER A 256 31.00 -24.36 8.27
CA SER A 256 29.65 -24.54 8.84
C SER A 256 29.10 -23.23 9.41
N GLN A 257 29.92 -22.48 10.17
CA GLN A 257 29.54 -21.17 10.72
C GLN A 257 29.23 -20.15 9.63
N ILE A 258 30.05 -20.08 8.58
CA ILE A 258 29.81 -19.20 7.42
C ILE A 258 28.53 -19.54 6.69
N LYS A 259 28.25 -20.84 6.50
CA LYS A 259 27.00 -21.31 5.89
C LYS A 259 25.79 -20.88 6.73
N SER A 260 25.83 -21.07 8.05
CA SER A 260 24.77 -20.67 8.96
C SER A 260 24.59 -19.14 8.99
N LEU A 261 25.68 -18.37 8.93
CA LEU A 261 25.64 -16.92 8.86
C LEU A 261 24.94 -16.43 7.57
N HIS A 262 25.23 -17.05 6.43
CA HIS A 262 24.55 -16.74 5.18
C HIS A 262 23.06 -17.07 5.24
N GLN A 263 22.69 -18.19 5.86
CA GLN A 263 21.28 -18.56 6.03
C GLN A 263 20.53 -17.56 6.93
N LEU A 264 21.10 -17.18 8.08
CA LEU A 264 20.48 -16.20 8.98
C LEU A 264 20.34 -14.82 8.32
N LYS A 265 21.36 -14.36 7.59
CA LYS A 265 21.27 -13.08 6.85
C LYS A 265 20.19 -13.13 5.75
N ALA A 266 20.04 -14.24 5.06
CA ALA A 266 19.00 -14.42 4.06
C ALA A 266 17.60 -14.42 4.70
N GLU A 267 17.46 -15.08 5.87
CA GLU A 267 16.22 -15.08 6.63
C GLU A 267 15.85 -13.69 7.13
N GLN A 268 16.81 -12.94 7.69
CA GLN A 268 16.62 -11.56 8.10
C GLN A 268 16.12 -10.68 6.94
N GLN A 269 16.72 -10.81 5.75
CA GLN A 269 16.29 -10.07 4.56
C GLN A 269 14.86 -10.43 4.15
N LYS A 270 14.47 -11.70 4.26
CA LYS A 270 13.11 -12.15 3.99
C LYS A 270 12.11 -11.56 4.97
N ILE A 271 12.45 -11.50 6.27
CA ILE A 271 11.60 -10.89 7.29
C ILE A 271 11.42 -9.39 7.00
N LEU A 272 12.50 -8.66 6.70
CA LEU A 272 12.47 -7.24 6.36
C LEU A 272 11.59 -6.96 5.14
N LEU A 273 11.66 -7.80 4.11
CA LEU A 273 10.81 -7.69 2.93
C LEU A 273 9.33 -7.88 3.28
N ASN A 274 9.01 -8.90 4.08
CA ASN A 274 7.65 -9.14 4.54
C ASN A 274 7.11 -7.95 5.36
N MET A 275 7.91 -7.38 6.27
CA MET A 275 7.52 -6.19 7.02
C MET A 275 7.19 -5.01 6.09
N LYS A 276 8.01 -4.78 5.06
CA LYS A 276 7.73 -3.73 4.07
C LYS A 276 6.36 -3.91 3.42
N HIS A 277 5.98 -5.15 3.10
CA HIS A 277 4.65 -5.44 2.55
C HIS A 277 3.53 -5.13 3.55
N HIS A 278 3.72 -5.45 4.83
CA HIS A 278 2.75 -5.11 5.87
C HIS A 278 2.62 -3.58 6.07
N TYR A 279 3.72 -2.83 6.03
CA TYR A 279 3.66 -1.36 6.07
C TYR A 279 2.91 -0.79 4.85
N ASN A 280 3.13 -1.30 3.64
CA ASN A 280 2.37 -0.89 2.47
C ASN A 280 0.85 -1.11 2.67
N ILE A 281 0.45 -2.18 3.34
CA ILE A 281 -0.96 -2.44 3.65
C ILE A 281 -1.50 -1.46 4.70
N MET A 282 -0.70 -1.08 5.69
CA MET A 282 -1.10 -0.01 6.63
C MET A 282 -1.29 1.33 5.94
N ASP A 283 -0.46 1.66 4.94
CA ASP A 283 -0.58 2.89 4.17
C ASP A 283 -1.89 2.96 3.38
N ILE A 284 -2.55 1.82 3.11
CA ILE A 284 -3.89 1.79 2.52
C ILE A 284 -4.88 2.57 3.39
N ASP A 285 -4.80 2.48 4.71
CA ASP A 285 -5.72 3.15 5.62
C ASP A 285 -5.64 4.69 5.52
N TYR A 286 -4.46 5.24 5.24
CA TYR A 286 -4.31 6.66 4.98
C TYR A 286 -5.12 7.09 3.74
N PHE A 287 -5.00 6.35 2.65
CA PHE A 287 -5.75 6.65 1.43
C PHE A 287 -7.24 6.31 1.56
N LEU A 288 -7.59 5.28 2.32
CA LEU A 288 -8.97 4.95 2.65
C LEU A 288 -9.65 6.09 3.43
N HIS A 289 -8.93 6.73 4.34
CA HIS A 289 -9.42 7.90 5.07
C HIS A 289 -9.72 9.07 4.12
N ILE A 290 -8.81 9.35 3.18
CA ILE A 290 -9.02 10.38 2.14
C ILE A 290 -10.22 10.02 1.27
N LEU A 291 -10.31 8.77 0.84
CA LEU A 291 -11.42 8.25 0.03
C LEU A 291 -12.76 8.46 0.74
N ILE A 292 -12.88 8.01 1.99
CA ILE A 292 -14.09 8.15 2.81
C ILE A 292 -14.48 9.63 2.97
N LYS A 293 -13.51 10.50 3.20
CA LYS A 293 -13.75 11.94 3.30
C LYS A 293 -14.32 12.50 2.00
N GLN A 294 -13.72 12.16 0.85
CA GLN A 294 -14.20 12.61 -0.45
C GLN A 294 -15.57 12.03 -0.81
N LEU A 295 -15.82 10.76 -0.50
CA LEU A 295 -17.13 10.15 -0.67
C LEU A 295 -18.21 10.81 0.18
N THR A 296 -17.87 11.26 1.39
CA THR A 296 -18.79 12.01 2.26
C THR A 296 -19.14 13.36 1.64
N PHE A 297 -18.15 14.10 1.17
CA PHE A 297 -18.41 15.36 0.44
C PHE A 297 -19.22 15.14 -0.84
N LEU A 298 -18.94 14.05 -1.56
CA LEU A 298 -19.71 13.70 -2.74
C LEU A 298 -21.18 13.42 -2.41
N SER A 299 -21.45 12.70 -1.32
CA SER A 299 -22.83 12.45 -0.85
C SER A 299 -23.56 13.74 -0.50
N GLU A 300 -22.87 14.72 0.08
CA GLU A 300 -23.39 16.06 0.36
C GLU A 300 -23.64 16.83 -0.96
N SER A 301 -22.71 16.75 -1.92
CA SER A 301 -22.87 17.38 -3.24
C SER A 301 -24.08 16.81 -4.00
N TRP A 302 -24.33 15.48 -3.94
CA TRP A 302 -25.54 14.88 -4.52
C TRP A 302 -26.81 15.45 -3.92
N ARG A 303 -26.84 15.61 -2.60
CA ARG A 303 -28.00 16.21 -1.91
C ARG A 303 -28.21 17.66 -2.34
N GLU A 304 -27.16 18.44 -2.50
CA GLU A 304 -27.26 19.82 -3.00
C GLU A 304 -27.73 19.87 -4.44
N ILE A 305 -27.23 18.99 -5.31
CA ILE A 305 -27.70 18.87 -6.70
C ILE A 305 -29.19 18.53 -6.74
N ALA A 306 -29.68 17.59 -5.91
CA ALA A 306 -31.09 17.26 -5.83
C ALA A 306 -31.92 18.50 -5.46
N LEU A 307 -31.50 19.28 -4.46
CA LEU A 307 -32.17 20.51 -4.06
C LEU A 307 -32.15 21.58 -5.17
N LYS A 308 -31.06 21.70 -5.92
CA LYS A 308 -30.98 22.65 -7.06
C LYS A 308 -31.91 22.22 -8.20
N ILE A 309 -32.04 20.91 -8.44
CA ILE A 309 -32.92 20.37 -9.47
C ILE A 309 -34.39 20.55 -9.10
N SER A 310 -34.78 20.37 -7.81
CA SER A 310 -36.17 20.61 -7.38
C SER A 310 -36.59 22.08 -7.50
N ILE A 311 -35.65 23.04 -7.44
CA ILE A 311 -35.94 24.45 -7.68
C ILE A 311 -36.30 24.73 -9.15
N LEU A 312 -35.79 23.93 -10.11
CA LEU A 312 -36.08 24.07 -11.55
C LEU A 312 -37.58 23.85 -11.87
N GLU A 313 -38.25 23.01 -11.10
CA GLU A 313 -39.68 22.78 -11.25
C GLU A 313 -40.50 24.09 -11.09
N ASN A 314 -40.10 24.94 -10.16
CA ASN A 314 -40.82 26.16 -9.81
C ASN A 314 -40.36 27.43 -10.60
N ASN A 315 -39.18 27.36 -11.28
CA ASN A 315 -38.58 28.52 -11.95
C ASN A 315 -37.99 28.16 -13.31
N ILE A 316 -38.83 27.99 -14.31
CA ILE A 316 -38.47 27.60 -15.68
C ILE A 316 -37.52 28.62 -16.36
N LEU A 317 -37.46 29.85 -15.89
CA LEU A 317 -36.63 30.95 -16.44
C LEU A 317 -35.19 31.03 -15.91
N LEU A 318 -34.84 30.31 -14.83
CA LEU A 318 -33.54 30.42 -14.13
C LEU A 318 -32.54 29.26 -14.47
N ASN A 319 -32.76 28.59 -15.57
CA ASN A 319 -32.22 27.25 -15.78
C ASN A 319 -30.71 27.19 -16.06
N GLU A 320 -30.13 28.12 -16.81
CA GLU A 320 -28.71 28.04 -17.20
C GLU A 320 -27.78 28.24 -16.01
N GLU A 321 -28.07 29.14 -15.10
CA GLU A 321 -27.24 29.41 -13.92
C GLU A 321 -27.18 28.23 -12.93
N ILE A 322 -28.23 27.41 -12.88
CA ILE A 322 -28.31 26.23 -12.01
C ILE A 322 -27.69 25.00 -12.69
N ILE A 323 -27.92 24.84 -13.99
CA ILE A 323 -27.57 23.63 -14.73
C ILE A 323 -26.11 23.60 -15.15
N ILE A 324 -25.51 24.73 -15.57
CA ILE A 324 -24.11 24.79 -16.01
C ILE A 324 -23.14 24.29 -14.93
N PRO A 325 -23.23 24.70 -13.65
CA PRO A 325 -22.38 24.16 -12.59
C PRO A 325 -22.56 22.67 -12.35
N ILE A 326 -23.80 22.14 -12.49
CA ILE A 326 -24.07 20.70 -12.38
C ILE A 326 -23.39 19.93 -13.51
N PHE A 327 -23.46 20.42 -14.75
CA PHE A 327 -22.76 19.78 -15.87
C PHE A 327 -21.25 19.83 -15.72
N SER A 328 -20.68 20.98 -15.31
CA SER A 328 -19.24 21.08 -15.02
C SER A 328 -18.81 20.04 -13.99
N PHE A 329 -19.55 19.92 -12.90
CA PHE A 329 -19.31 18.90 -11.87
C PHE A 329 -19.37 17.47 -12.42
N LEU A 330 -20.33 17.16 -13.29
CA LEU A 330 -20.48 15.83 -13.89
C LEU A 330 -19.44 15.54 -14.98
N ASP A 331 -18.92 16.58 -15.65
CA ASP A 331 -17.90 16.44 -16.71
C ASP A 331 -16.59 15.89 -16.17
N ASP A 332 -16.19 16.24 -14.96
CA ASP A 332 -14.99 15.75 -14.33
C ASP A 332 -14.97 14.22 -14.14
N PHE A 333 -16.13 13.59 -13.92
CA PHE A 333 -16.23 12.12 -13.90
C PHE A 333 -16.03 11.50 -15.30
N SER A 334 -16.45 12.17 -16.35
CA SER A 334 -16.25 11.71 -17.72
C SER A 334 -14.78 11.71 -18.12
N LEU A 335 -14.05 12.76 -17.74
CA LEU A 335 -12.61 12.89 -17.98
C LEU A 335 -11.81 11.78 -17.29
N TYR A 336 -12.23 11.39 -16.08
CA TYR A 336 -11.58 10.28 -15.39
C TYR A 336 -11.83 8.94 -16.10
N TYR A 337 -13.06 8.67 -16.52
CA TYR A 337 -13.41 7.44 -17.23
C TYR A 337 -12.57 7.28 -18.51
N GLU A 338 -12.47 8.32 -19.34
CA GLU A 338 -11.66 8.31 -20.55
C GLU A 338 -10.15 8.11 -20.27
N SER A 339 -9.64 8.61 -19.13
CA SER A 339 -8.24 8.43 -18.73
C SER A 339 -7.96 7.02 -18.21
N ALA A 340 -8.93 6.38 -17.55
CA ALA A 340 -8.81 5.03 -17.02
C ALA A 340 -8.85 3.97 -18.12
N ASP A 341 -9.70 4.14 -19.14
CA ASP A 341 -9.73 3.25 -20.31
C ASP A 341 -8.40 3.26 -21.09
N LYS A 342 -7.72 4.38 -21.17
CA LYS A 342 -6.40 4.46 -21.81
C LYS A 342 -5.31 3.69 -21.07
N ILE A 343 -5.43 3.55 -19.74
CA ILE A 343 -4.47 2.81 -18.91
C ILE A 343 -4.68 1.29 -19.05
N ASN A 344 -5.93 0.84 -19.17
CA ASN A 344 -6.26 -0.59 -19.31
C ASN A 344 -5.94 -1.18 -20.70
N ILE A 345 -5.70 -0.34 -21.72
CA ILE A 345 -5.30 -0.79 -23.08
C ILE A 345 -3.79 -1.10 -23.15
N TYR A 346 -2.99 -0.67 -22.17
CA TYR A 346 -1.53 -0.84 -22.14
C TYR A 346 -1.03 -1.78 -21.03
N GLN A 347 -1.90 -2.48 -20.30
CA GLN A 347 -1.58 -3.60 -19.42
C GLN A 347 -2.06 -4.95 -19.99
#